data_e8620f2e63a88653410c545fe9073a33
#
_entry.id   e8620f2e63a88653410c545fe9073a33
#
_cell.length_a   1.000
_cell.length_b   1.000
_cell.length_c   1.000
_cell.angle_alpha   90.00
_cell.angle_beta   90.00
_cell.angle_gamma   90.00
#
_symmetry.space_group_name_H-M   'P 1'
#
loop_
_entity.id
_entity.type
_entity.pdbx_description
1 polymer ?
#
loop_
_entity_poly.entity_id
_entity_poly.type
_entity_poly.pdbx_seq_one_letter_code
_entity_poly.pdbx_strand_id
1 'polypeptide(L)'
;MKKMNYMYKLFGTALAVLFSVSVSSQIPFTKVETKNMMRKVADWQIAHPNTGHEHDDVSWTHAVLYAGMADWAELSEKEDGYDFYYRWLLRIGSRNQYQLGSWMYHADFIAVAQVYLDLYNKYGQERMIWHTLARTDWVIGHPAKGNLELDYSRIESLDRWSWCDALFMAPPVYAKLYAMTGDKKYVDFLNREYRATYDFLFDKEEHLFYRDSRYFNKKEANGKKVFWGRGNGWVLG
;
A
#
# COMPACT_ATOMS: atom_id res chain seq x y z
N MET A 1 -26.22 70.62 1.57
CA MET A 1 -26.24 69.26 1.00
C MET A 1 -24.85 68.59 0.91
N LYS A 2 -23.96 68.69 1.90
CA LYS A 2 -22.60 68.06 1.88
C LYS A 2 -22.27 67.23 3.14
N LYS A 3 -23.22 67.03 4.05
CA LYS A 3 -22.99 66.24 5.29
C LYS A 3 -23.60 64.83 5.32
N MET A 4 -24.32 64.42 4.27
CA MET A 4 -25.02 63.13 4.25
C MET A 4 -24.24 62.01 3.55
N ASN A 5 -23.15 62.33 2.83
CA ASN A 5 -22.38 61.33 2.08
C ASN A 5 -21.23 60.67 2.89
N TYR A 6 -20.96 61.12 4.12
CA TYR A 6 -19.88 60.50 4.93
C TYR A 6 -20.38 59.37 5.84
N MET A 7 -21.67 59.32 6.11
CA MET A 7 -22.23 58.29 7.01
C MET A 7 -22.39 56.92 6.31
N TYR A 8 -22.63 56.93 5.01
CA TYR A 8 -22.77 55.66 4.25
C TYR A 8 -21.42 54.99 3.87
N LYS A 9 -20.32 55.73 3.91
CA LYS A 9 -18.98 55.16 3.68
C LYS A 9 -18.39 54.49 4.92
N LEU A 10 -18.85 54.86 6.13
CA LEU A 10 -18.41 54.25 7.39
C LEU A 10 -19.17 52.95 7.71
N PHE A 11 -20.40 52.80 7.20
CA PHE A 11 -21.16 51.53 7.38
C PHE A 11 -20.77 50.46 6.40
N GLY A 12 -20.24 50.82 5.25
CA GLY A 12 -19.77 49.85 4.24
C GLY A 12 -18.46 49.15 4.59
N THR A 13 -17.61 49.77 5.40
CA THR A 13 -16.32 49.20 5.81
C THR A 13 -16.38 48.39 7.11
N ALA A 14 -17.40 48.55 7.91
CA ALA A 14 -17.60 47.78 9.15
C ALA A 14 -18.25 46.42 8.92
N LEU A 15 -18.91 46.19 7.77
CA LEU A 15 -19.57 44.90 7.44
C LEU A 15 -18.66 43.92 6.71
N ALA A 16 -17.49 44.37 6.25
CA ALA A 16 -16.52 43.48 5.53
C ALA A 16 -15.51 42.81 6.48
N VAL A 17 -15.49 43.13 7.77
CA VAL A 17 -14.50 42.60 8.72
C VAL A 17 -15.05 41.44 9.58
N LEU A 18 -16.32 41.07 9.43
CA LEU A 18 -16.96 40.07 10.29
C LEU A 18 -17.18 38.70 9.66
N PHE A 19 -16.58 38.42 8.48
CA PHE A 19 -16.60 37.09 7.86
C PHE A 19 -15.20 36.50 7.57
N SER A 20 -14.25 36.77 8.45
CA SER A 20 -13.15 35.82 8.63
C SER A 20 -13.63 34.67 9.54
N VAL A 21 -14.49 33.84 9.05
CA VAL A 21 -14.71 32.52 9.65
C VAL A 21 -13.39 31.82 9.56
N SER A 22 -12.64 31.79 10.66
CA SER A 22 -11.55 30.84 10.83
C SER A 22 -12.18 29.47 10.69
N VAL A 23 -12.09 28.89 9.50
CA VAL A 23 -12.27 27.46 9.31
C VAL A 23 -11.06 26.83 10.00
N SER A 24 -11.15 26.71 11.31
CA SER A 24 -10.35 25.78 12.06
C SER A 24 -10.70 24.42 11.45
N SER A 25 -9.80 23.83 10.68
CA SER A 25 -9.90 22.43 10.32
C SER A 25 -9.76 21.64 11.63
N GLN A 26 -10.89 21.43 12.30
CA GLN A 26 -10.93 20.50 13.40
C GLN A 26 -10.52 19.16 12.82
N ILE A 27 -9.43 18.61 13.30
CA ILE A 27 -9.13 17.20 13.08
C ILE A 27 -10.36 16.47 13.63
N PRO A 28 -11.15 15.79 12.77
CA PRO A 28 -12.47 15.29 13.14
C PRO A 28 -12.44 14.23 14.25
N PHE A 29 -11.23 13.72 14.60
CA PHE A 29 -11.04 12.69 15.61
C PHE A 29 -9.80 12.95 16.46
N THR A 30 -9.94 12.70 17.75
CA THR A 30 -8.79 12.65 18.67
C THR A 30 -7.97 11.39 18.44
N LYS A 31 -6.71 11.37 18.93
CA LYS A 31 -5.87 10.16 18.90
C LYS A 31 -6.58 8.96 19.54
N VAL A 32 -7.30 9.18 20.64
CA VAL A 32 -8.03 8.12 21.37
C VAL A 32 -9.20 7.59 20.55
N GLU A 33 -9.99 8.46 19.92
CA GLU A 33 -11.11 8.07 19.07
C GLU A 33 -10.62 7.29 17.83
N THR A 34 -9.55 7.78 17.19
CA THR A 34 -8.91 7.08 16.07
C THR A 34 -8.46 5.68 16.46
N LYS A 35 -7.73 5.55 17.59
CA LYS A 35 -7.28 4.25 18.09
C LYS A 35 -8.44 3.30 18.41
N ASN A 36 -9.50 3.82 19.04
CA ASN A 36 -10.70 3.03 19.32
C ASN A 36 -11.39 2.56 18.03
N MET A 37 -11.41 3.38 16.99
CA MET A 37 -11.96 2.99 15.69
C MET A 37 -11.10 1.91 15.03
N MET A 38 -9.78 2.07 15.02
CA MET A 38 -8.84 1.05 14.51
C MET A 38 -9.06 -0.30 15.21
N ARG A 39 -9.19 -0.30 16.55
CA ARG A 39 -9.50 -1.51 17.32
C ARG A 39 -10.81 -2.15 16.87
N LYS A 40 -11.89 -1.37 16.74
CA LYS A 40 -13.19 -1.89 16.30
C LYS A 40 -13.11 -2.54 14.92
N VAL A 41 -12.39 -1.92 13.99
CA VAL A 41 -12.19 -2.46 12.63
C VAL A 41 -11.39 -3.75 12.69
N ALA A 42 -10.30 -3.79 13.44
CA ALA A 42 -9.47 -4.98 13.59
C ALA A 42 -10.25 -6.16 14.22
N ASP A 43 -10.97 -5.88 15.32
CA ASP A 43 -11.79 -6.91 16.01
C ASP A 43 -12.91 -7.42 15.10
N TRP A 44 -13.58 -6.52 14.37
CA TRP A 44 -14.62 -6.90 13.41
C TRP A 44 -14.05 -7.80 12.32
N GLN A 45 -12.89 -7.44 11.75
CA GLN A 45 -12.25 -8.23 10.68
C GLN A 45 -11.88 -9.64 11.15
N ILE A 46 -11.42 -9.78 12.40
CA ILE A 46 -11.10 -11.09 12.99
C ILE A 46 -12.36 -11.92 13.26
N ALA A 47 -13.43 -11.27 13.73
CA ALA A 47 -14.70 -11.92 14.00
C ALA A 47 -15.47 -12.32 12.72
N HIS A 48 -15.16 -11.67 11.60
CA HIS A 48 -15.79 -11.93 10.30
C HIS A 48 -14.73 -12.31 9.26
N PRO A 49 -14.09 -13.46 9.42
CA PRO A 49 -13.10 -13.94 8.46
C PRO A 49 -13.79 -14.09 7.09
N ASN A 50 -13.08 -13.73 6.05
CA ASN A 50 -13.59 -13.97 4.70
C ASN A 50 -13.72 -15.49 4.51
N THR A 51 -14.94 -15.97 4.52
CA THR A 51 -15.29 -17.36 4.22
C THR A 51 -15.70 -17.54 2.75
N GLY A 52 -15.72 -16.42 1.99
CA GLY A 52 -15.96 -16.43 0.55
C GLY A 52 -14.76 -17.02 -0.19
N HIS A 53 -15.04 -17.82 -1.20
CA HIS A 53 -14.05 -18.59 -1.95
C HIS A 53 -13.27 -17.77 -3.00
N GLU A 54 -13.37 -16.43 -2.99
CA GLU A 54 -12.76 -15.58 -4.01
C GLU A 54 -11.25 -15.38 -3.82
N HIS A 55 -10.77 -15.42 -2.58
CA HIS A 55 -9.37 -15.16 -2.24
C HIS A 55 -8.88 -16.11 -1.17
N ASP A 56 -7.75 -16.77 -1.41
CA ASP A 56 -7.09 -17.58 -0.39
C ASP A 56 -6.29 -16.71 0.61
N ASP A 57 -5.84 -17.33 1.69
CA ASP A 57 -5.11 -16.64 2.77
C ASP A 57 -3.82 -15.94 2.33
N VAL A 58 -3.20 -16.39 1.24
CA VAL A 58 -1.91 -15.85 0.75
C VAL A 58 -2.10 -14.91 -0.44
N SER A 59 -3.35 -14.61 -0.82
CA SER A 59 -3.67 -13.66 -1.87
C SER A 59 -3.24 -12.24 -1.49
N TRP A 60 -3.02 -11.40 -2.49
CA TRP A 60 -2.64 -9.99 -2.26
C TRP A 60 -3.67 -9.21 -1.42
N THR A 61 -4.96 -9.51 -1.56
CA THR A 61 -6.04 -8.85 -0.81
C THR A 61 -5.91 -9.10 0.69
N HIS A 62 -5.63 -10.35 1.07
CA HIS A 62 -5.35 -10.70 2.45
C HIS A 62 -3.98 -10.21 2.91
N ALA A 63 -2.97 -10.24 2.04
CA ALA A 63 -1.63 -9.71 2.36
C ALA A 63 -1.67 -8.25 2.79
N VAL A 64 -2.45 -7.42 2.08
CA VAL A 64 -2.65 -5.99 2.43
C VAL A 64 -3.37 -5.83 3.77
N LEU A 65 -4.41 -6.64 4.01
CA LEU A 65 -5.07 -6.66 5.32
C LEU A 65 -4.07 -7.02 6.43
N TYR A 66 -3.26 -8.08 6.22
CA TYR A 66 -2.30 -8.53 7.23
C TYR A 66 -1.20 -7.50 7.50
N ALA A 67 -0.75 -6.75 6.47
CA ALA A 67 0.20 -5.66 6.67
C ALA A 67 -0.38 -4.59 7.60
N GLY A 68 -1.59 -4.10 7.33
CA GLY A 68 -2.26 -3.15 8.24
C GLY A 68 -2.54 -3.73 9.63
N MET A 69 -2.83 -5.03 9.73
CA MET A 69 -3.01 -5.71 11.02
C MET A 69 -1.69 -5.89 11.77
N ALA A 70 -0.55 -5.99 11.09
CA ALA A 70 0.77 -6.04 11.73
C ALA A 70 1.12 -4.69 12.36
N ASP A 71 0.89 -3.59 11.66
CA ASP A 71 1.07 -2.23 12.22
C ASP A 71 0.16 -2.00 13.42
N TRP A 72 -1.10 -2.44 13.32
CA TRP A 72 -2.04 -2.40 14.44
C TRP A 72 -1.57 -3.27 15.62
N ALA A 73 -1.05 -4.46 15.35
CA ALA A 73 -0.53 -5.37 16.38
C ALA A 73 0.65 -4.74 17.13
N GLU A 74 1.57 -4.10 16.43
CA GLU A 74 2.70 -3.38 17.03
C GLU A 74 2.23 -2.25 17.93
N LEU A 75 1.32 -1.41 17.44
CA LEU A 75 0.78 -0.29 18.21
C LEU A 75 0.03 -0.78 19.47
N SER A 76 -0.79 -1.81 19.33
CA SER A 76 -1.61 -2.37 20.41
C SER A 76 -0.74 -3.03 21.50
N GLU A 77 0.30 -3.76 21.11
CA GLU A 77 1.24 -4.35 22.07
C GLU A 77 2.07 -3.28 22.79
N LYS A 78 2.60 -2.30 22.05
CA LYS A 78 3.42 -1.24 22.59
C LYS A 78 2.68 -0.33 23.57
N GLU A 79 1.43 0.03 23.27
CA GLU A 79 0.67 0.98 24.08
C GLU A 79 -0.19 0.29 25.16
N ASP A 80 -0.71 -0.91 24.90
CA ASP A 80 -1.68 -1.59 25.76
C ASP A 80 -1.18 -2.93 26.32
N GLY A 81 0.00 -3.41 25.90
CA GLY A 81 0.52 -4.75 26.25
C GLY A 81 -0.32 -5.90 25.66
N TYR A 82 -1.07 -5.64 24.58
CA TYR A 82 -2.05 -6.58 24.04
C TYR A 82 -1.53 -7.27 22.79
N ASP A 83 -1.10 -8.52 22.91
CA ASP A 83 -0.45 -9.33 21.85
C ASP A 83 -1.41 -10.17 21.00
N PHE A 84 -2.72 -10.06 21.21
CA PHE A 84 -3.75 -10.88 20.56
C PHE A 84 -3.66 -10.82 19.02
N TYR A 85 -3.42 -9.65 18.45
CA TYR A 85 -3.35 -9.45 17.00
C TYR A 85 -2.12 -10.14 16.40
N TYR A 86 -0.98 -10.08 17.08
CA TYR A 86 0.19 -10.87 16.70
C TYR A 86 -0.07 -12.37 16.74
N ARG A 87 -0.73 -12.87 17.77
CA ARG A 87 -1.12 -14.29 17.84
C ARG A 87 -2.07 -14.69 16.72
N TRP A 88 -2.95 -13.78 16.29
CA TRP A 88 -3.82 -14.01 15.14
C TRP A 88 -3.01 -14.14 13.85
N LEU A 89 -2.05 -13.22 13.58
CA LEU A 89 -1.16 -13.28 12.43
C LEU A 89 -0.28 -14.54 12.44
N LEU A 90 0.24 -14.93 13.60
CA LEU A 90 0.99 -16.19 13.77
C LEU A 90 0.17 -17.42 13.36
N ARG A 91 -1.12 -17.46 13.73
CA ARG A 91 -2.01 -18.56 13.33
C ARG A 91 -2.19 -18.62 11.82
N ILE A 92 -2.33 -17.48 11.17
CA ILE A 92 -2.43 -17.38 9.70
C ILE A 92 -1.14 -17.91 9.06
N GLY A 93 0.01 -17.34 9.44
CA GLY A 93 1.31 -17.77 8.91
C GLY A 93 1.54 -19.27 9.11
N SER A 94 1.26 -19.78 10.32
CA SER A 94 1.50 -21.18 10.69
C SER A 94 0.60 -22.14 9.92
N ARG A 95 -0.72 -21.86 9.77
CA ARG A 95 -1.64 -22.75 9.02
C ARG A 95 -1.30 -22.82 7.54
N ASN A 96 -0.72 -21.75 6.98
CA ASN A 96 -0.24 -21.69 5.60
C ASN A 96 1.23 -22.08 5.47
N GLN A 97 1.88 -22.56 6.55
CA GLN A 97 3.29 -22.94 6.58
C GLN A 97 4.23 -21.82 6.06
N TYR A 98 3.82 -20.57 6.18
CA TYR A 98 4.50 -19.38 5.65
C TYR A 98 4.78 -19.44 4.15
N GLN A 99 3.95 -20.18 3.40
CA GLN A 99 4.05 -20.26 1.95
C GLN A 99 3.56 -18.96 1.29
N LEU A 100 4.07 -18.73 0.09
CA LEU A 100 3.70 -17.61 -0.77
C LEU A 100 2.73 -18.10 -1.84
N GLY A 101 2.08 -17.19 -2.55
CA GLY A 101 1.28 -17.55 -3.71
C GLY A 101 2.11 -18.30 -4.76
N SER A 102 1.47 -19.02 -5.66
CA SER A 102 2.13 -20.00 -6.53
C SER A 102 2.99 -19.42 -7.66
N TRP A 103 2.70 -18.17 -8.07
CA TRP A 103 3.41 -17.57 -9.21
C TRP A 103 4.74 -16.94 -8.80
N MET A 104 5.83 -17.44 -9.36
CA MET A 104 7.19 -17.13 -8.93
C MET A 104 7.55 -15.64 -8.99
N TYR A 105 7.27 -14.98 -10.10
CA TYR A 105 7.69 -13.60 -10.35
C TYR A 105 6.67 -12.54 -9.96
N HIS A 106 5.39 -12.92 -9.88
CA HIS A 106 4.30 -11.96 -9.77
C HIS A 106 4.31 -11.21 -8.43
N ALA A 107 4.22 -9.88 -8.47
CA ALA A 107 4.29 -9.03 -7.28
C ALA A 107 3.20 -9.35 -6.24
N ASP A 108 1.98 -9.64 -6.68
CA ASP A 108 0.87 -9.96 -5.77
C ASP A 108 1.10 -11.25 -4.98
N PHE A 109 1.81 -12.21 -5.60
CA PHE A 109 2.02 -13.53 -5.01
C PHE A 109 3.17 -13.58 -3.99
N ILE A 110 3.93 -12.49 -3.85
CA ILE A 110 4.93 -12.33 -2.79
C ILE A 110 4.46 -11.38 -1.68
N ALA A 111 3.37 -10.64 -1.88
CA ALA A 111 2.93 -9.58 -0.98
C ALA A 111 2.74 -10.04 0.48
N VAL A 112 2.26 -11.27 0.70
CA VAL A 112 2.08 -11.85 2.05
C VAL A 112 3.39 -12.00 2.82
N ALA A 113 4.53 -12.04 2.13
CA ALA A 113 5.84 -12.09 2.77
C ALA A 113 6.13 -10.83 3.62
N GLN A 114 5.48 -9.70 3.35
CA GLN A 114 5.65 -8.50 4.16
C GLN A 114 5.37 -8.80 5.65
N VAL A 115 4.25 -9.45 5.93
CA VAL A 115 3.90 -9.80 7.31
C VAL A 115 4.73 -10.97 7.86
N TYR A 116 5.16 -11.92 7.03
CA TYR A 116 6.01 -13.02 7.48
C TYR A 116 7.39 -12.51 7.94
N LEU A 117 7.93 -11.49 7.28
CA LEU A 117 9.15 -10.82 7.68
C LEU A 117 8.97 -10.03 8.99
N ASP A 118 7.82 -9.37 9.21
CA ASP A 118 7.52 -8.69 10.46
C ASP A 118 7.42 -9.70 11.62
N LEU A 119 6.75 -10.83 11.40
CA LEU A 119 6.68 -11.92 12.37
C LEU A 119 8.07 -12.51 12.68
N TYR A 120 8.92 -12.67 11.66
CA TYR A 120 10.29 -13.11 11.87
C TYR A 120 11.11 -12.11 12.68
N ASN A 121 11.04 -10.82 12.35
CA ASN A 121 11.71 -9.77 13.12
C ASN A 121 11.33 -9.81 14.61
N LYS A 122 10.09 -10.16 14.90
CA LYS A 122 9.59 -10.24 16.27
C LYS A 122 9.96 -11.54 16.99
N TYR A 123 9.84 -12.69 16.30
CA TYR A 123 9.91 -14.01 16.94
C TYR A 123 11.15 -14.83 16.60
N GLY A 124 11.91 -14.46 15.58
CA GLY A 124 13.19 -15.06 15.22
C GLY A 124 13.13 -16.50 14.70
N GLN A 125 11.95 -17.00 14.27
CA GLN A 125 11.83 -18.38 13.80
C GLN A 125 12.09 -18.46 12.29
N GLU A 126 13.22 -19.02 11.89
CA GLU A 126 13.66 -19.09 10.48
C GLU A 126 12.64 -19.65 9.51
N ARG A 127 11.82 -20.63 9.95
CA ARG A 127 10.73 -21.19 9.11
C ARG A 127 9.76 -20.13 8.57
N MET A 128 9.65 -18.98 9.25
CA MET A 128 8.75 -17.90 8.84
C MET A 128 9.20 -17.23 7.53
N ILE A 129 10.46 -17.35 7.18
CA ILE A 129 11.05 -16.67 6.01
C ILE A 129 11.68 -17.59 4.98
N TRP A 130 11.72 -18.91 5.20
CA TRP A 130 12.36 -19.84 4.25
C TRP A 130 11.83 -19.72 2.83
N HIS A 131 10.50 -19.70 2.66
CA HIS A 131 9.89 -19.56 1.34
C HIS A 131 10.16 -18.18 0.72
N THR A 132 10.20 -17.14 1.54
CA THR A 132 10.50 -15.78 1.09
C THR A 132 11.94 -15.69 0.59
N LEU A 133 12.92 -16.17 1.38
CA LEU A 133 14.34 -16.19 0.98
C LEU A 133 14.54 -17.01 -0.29
N ALA A 134 14.02 -18.25 -0.32
CA ALA A 134 14.16 -19.13 -1.49
C ALA A 134 13.62 -18.48 -2.76
N ARG A 135 12.42 -17.84 -2.69
CA ARG A 135 11.83 -17.17 -3.85
C ARG A 135 12.62 -15.94 -4.28
N THR A 136 12.94 -15.04 -3.34
CA THR A 136 13.63 -13.80 -3.68
C THR A 136 15.03 -14.05 -4.24
N ASP A 137 15.76 -14.98 -3.65
CA ASP A 137 17.08 -15.36 -4.12
C ASP A 137 17.03 -15.98 -5.54
N TRP A 138 16.03 -16.84 -5.76
CA TRP A 138 15.84 -17.44 -7.09
C TRP A 138 15.47 -16.39 -8.14
N VAL A 139 14.54 -15.46 -7.84
CA VAL A 139 14.12 -14.39 -8.76
C VAL A 139 15.27 -13.43 -9.05
N ILE A 140 16.09 -13.09 -8.06
CA ILE A 140 17.29 -12.26 -8.25
C ILE A 140 18.29 -12.94 -9.17
N GLY A 141 18.53 -14.24 -8.96
CA GLY A 141 19.44 -15.04 -9.78
C GLY A 141 18.92 -15.33 -11.21
N HIS A 142 17.59 -15.26 -11.41
CA HIS A 142 16.92 -15.57 -12.67
C HIS A 142 15.92 -14.45 -13.03
N PRO A 143 16.39 -13.22 -13.26
CA PRO A 143 15.48 -12.09 -13.48
C PRO A 143 14.65 -12.30 -14.74
N ALA A 144 13.39 -11.88 -14.69
CA ALA A 144 12.49 -11.92 -15.84
C ALA A 144 13.06 -11.09 -17.01
N LYS A 145 12.93 -11.61 -18.21
CA LYS A 145 13.53 -11.03 -19.43
C LYS A 145 12.55 -10.17 -20.24
N GLY A 146 11.28 -10.14 -19.88
CA GLY A 146 10.24 -9.40 -20.60
C GLY A 146 10.39 -7.87 -20.49
N ASN A 147 9.65 -7.16 -21.33
CA ASN A 147 9.42 -5.73 -21.16
C ASN A 147 8.29 -5.48 -20.12
N LEU A 148 7.89 -4.23 -19.93
CA LEU A 148 6.81 -3.85 -18.99
C LEU A 148 5.45 -3.71 -19.68
N GLU A 149 5.33 -4.05 -20.95
CA GLU A 149 4.05 -4.02 -21.66
C GLU A 149 3.16 -5.18 -21.20
N LEU A 150 2.00 -4.82 -20.64
CA LEU A 150 1.05 -5.78 -20.13
C LEU A 150 0.15 -6.33 -21.25
N ASP A 151 0.22 -7.64 -21.45
CA ASP A 151 -0.60 -8.38 -22.41
C ASP A 151 -1.07 -9.70 -21.77
N TYR A 152 -2.34 -9.78 -21.39
CA TYR A 152 -2.90 -10.97 -20.75
C TYR A 152 -2.96 -12.23 -21.63
N SER A 153 -2.72 -12.10 -22.94
CA SER A 153 -2.55 -13.27 -23.81
C SER A 153 -1.17 -13.93 -23.63
N ARG A 154 -0.23 -13.22 -23.03
CA ARG A 154 1.13 -13.67 -22.73
C ARG A 154 1.38 -13.57 -21.24
N ILE A 155 1.31 -14.71 -20.55
CA ILE A 155 1.41 -14.76 -19.09
C ILE A 155 2.72 -14.19 -18.56
N GLU A 156 3.82 -14.34 -19.28
CA GLU A 156 5.14 -13.81 -18.98
C GLU A 156 5.19 -12.26 -18.96
N SER A 157 4.18 -11.59 -19.52
CA SER A 157 4.06 -10.12 -19.41
C SER A 157 3.80 -9.64 -17.99
N LEU A 158 3.44 -10.55 -17.08
CA LEU A 158 3.22 -10.30 -15.66
C LEU A 158 4.44 -10.65 -14.80
N ASP A 159 5.51 -11.18 -15.38
CA ASP A 159 6.71 -11.57 -14.65
C ASP A 159 7.54 -10.34 -14.20
N ARG A 160 7.35 -9.21 -14.82
CA ARG A 160 7.87 -7.93 -14.32
C ARG A 160 6.75 -7.12 -13.65
N TRP A 161 7.11 -6.10 -12.92
CA TRP A 161 6.11 -5.25 -12.25
C TRP A 161 5.42 -4.31 -13.24
N SER A 162 4.59 -4.89 -14.12
CA SER A 162 3.99 -4.23 -15.30
C SER A 162 2.77 -3.36 -14.99
N TRP A 163 2.41 -3.20 -13.71
CA TRP A 163 1.29 -2.39 -13.25
C TRP A 163 1.66 -1.59 -12.00
N CYS A 164 1.01 -0.44 -11.78
CA CYS A 164 1.46 0.53 -10.77
C CYS A 164 1.36 0.01 -9.34
N ASP A 165 0.35 -0.77 -9.00
CA ASP A 165 0.15 -1.33 -7.65
C ASP A 165 1.17 -2.41 -7.28
N ALA A 166 1.89 -2.98 -8.27
CA ALA A 166 3.05 -3.83 -7.99
C ALA A 166 4.11 -3.11 -7.14
N LEU A 167 4.17 -1.76 -7.24
CA LEU A 167 5.08 -0.92 -6.45
C LEU A 167 4.76 -0.89 -4.95
N PHE A 168 3.58 -1.36 -4.54
CA PHE A 168 3.22 -1.59 -3.14
C PHE A 168 3.43 -3.07 -2.74
N MET A 169 3.14 -4.00 -3.65
CA MET A 169 3.05 -5.42 -3.30
C MET A 169 4.41 -6.06 -3.03
N ALA A 170 5.37 -5.87 -3.93
CA ALA A 170 6.68 -6.54 -3.86
C ALA A 170 7.80 -5.72 -3.19
N PRO A 171 7.94 -4.40 -3.42
CA PRO A 171 9.05 -3.61 -2.92
C PRO A 171 9.32 -3.72 -1.42
N PRO A 172 8.31 -3.68 -0.53
CA PRO A 172 8.54 -3.77 0.91
C PRO A 172 9.21 -5.09 1.34
N VAL A 173 8.96 -6.19 0.62
CA VAL A 173 9.60 -7.48 0.90
C VAL A 173 11.11 -7.38 0.71
N TYR A 174 11.55 -6.86 -0.42
CA TYR A 174 12.98 -6.70 -0.72
C TYR A 174 13.65 -5.67 0.18
N ALA A 175 12.95 -4.57 0.50
CA ALA A 175 13.45 -3.56 1.43
C ALA A 175 13.66 -4.14 2.85
N LYS A 176 12.68 -4.91 3.36
CA LYS A 176 12.78 -5.59 4.65
C LYS A 176 13.91 -6.62 4.66
N LEU A 177 14.06 -7.42 3.61
CA LEU A 177 15.17 -8.37 3.48
C LEU A 177 16.52 -7.67 3.50
N TYR A 178 16.67 -6.54 2.79
CA TYR A 178 17.90 -5.76 2.85
C TYR A 178 18.16 -5.22 4.27
N ALA A 179 17.15 -4.66 4.94
CA ALA A 179 17.28 -4.14 6.29
C ALA A 179 17.69 -5.25 7.31
N MET A 180 17.21 -6.47 7.12
CA MET A 180 17.47 -7.61 7.99
C MET A 180 18.85 -8.24 7.76
N THR A 181 19.29 -8.32 6.49
CA THR A 181 20.47 -9.11 6.11
C THR A 181 21.69 -8.25 5.80
N GLY A 182 21.50 -6.98 5.44
CA GLY A 182 22.53 -6.10 4.88
C GLY A 182 22.97 -6.50 3.46
N ASP A 183 22.38 -7.54 2.86
CA ASP A 183 22.78 -8.02 1.52
C ASP A 183 22.20 -7.10 0.45
N LYS A 184 23.10 -6.40 -0.22
CA LYS A 184 22.76 -5.41 -1.26
C LYS A 184 22.01 -5.98 -2.46
N LYS A 185 22.09 -7.29 -2.71
CA LYS A 185 21.36 -7.91 -3.84
C LYS A 185 19.86 -7.59 -3.80
N TYR A 186 19.26 -7.52 -2.61
CA TYR A 186 17.83 -7.22 -2.43
C TYR A 186 17.50 -5.78 -2.82
N VAL A 187 18.25 -4.79 -2.29
CA VAL A 187 18.00 -3.39 -2.61
C VAL A 187 18.39 -3.03 -4.05
N ASP A 188 19.41 -3.68 -4.60
CA ASP A 188 19.82 -3.47 -6.00
C ASP A 188 18.74 -4.01 -6.96
N PHE A 189 18.17 -5.20 -6.68
CA PHE A 189 17.03 -5.74 -7.44
C PHE A 189 15.80 -4.83 -7.30
N LEU A 190 15.44 -4.47 -6.08
CA LEU A 190 14.34 -3.55 -5.78
C LEU A 190 14.45 -2.26 -6.59
N ASN A 191 15.56 -1.57 -6.49
CA ASN A 191 15.78 -0.30 -7.17
C ASN A 191 15.67 -0.43 -8.69
N ARG A 192 16.18 -1.51 -9.26
CA ARG A 192 16.12 -1.76 -10.69
C ARG A 192 14.68 -1.91 -11.17
N GLU A 193 13.90 -2.79 -10.54
CA GLU A 193 12.53 -3.07 -10.95
C GLU A 193 11.58 -1.90 -10.61
N TYR A 194 11.74 -1.29 -9.43
CA TYR A 194 10.95 -0.12 -9.03
C TYR A 194 11.11 1.04 -10.02
N ARG A 195 12.37 1.39 -10.33
CA ARG A 195 12.65 2.50 -11.25
C ARG A 195 12.16 2.19 -12.66
N ALA A 196 12.32 0.97 -13.14
CA ALA A 196 11.83 0.57 -14.44
C ALA A 196 10.30 0.75 -14.55
N THR A 197 9.54 0.30 -13.56
CA THR A 197 8.07 0.46 -13.51
C THR A 197 7.68 1.92 -13.32
N TYR A 198 8.37 2.64 -12.42
CA TYR A 198 8.13 4.07 -12.18
C TYR A 198 8.28 4.87 -13.49
N ASP A 199 9.43 4.75 -14.15
CA ASP A 199 9.74 5.51 -15.36
C ASP A 199 8.80 5.14 -16.52
N PHE A 200 8.33 3.90 -16.56
CA PHE A 200 7.44 3.40 -17.61
C PHE A 200 5.98 3.85 -17.44
N LEU A 201 5.47 3.91 -16.20
CA LEU A 201 4.06 4.17 -15.93
C LEU A 201 3.76 5.60 -15.48
N PHE A 202 4.76 6.37 -15.06
CA PHE A 202 4.56 7.73 -14.55
C PHE A 202 4.30 8.74 -15.69
N ASP A 203 3.13 9.34 -15.68
CA ASP A 203 2.79 10.45 -16.58
C ASP A 203 3.33 11.77 -16.03
N LYS A 204 4.29 12.34 -16.72
CA LYS A 204 4.99 13.58 -16.29
C LYS A 204 4.13 14.85 -16.41
N GLU A 205 3.07 14.82 -17.21
CA GLU A 205 2.16 15.95 -17.39
C GLU A 205 1.10 16.01 -16.28
N GLU A 206 0.50 14.87 -15.96
CA GLU A 206 -0.57 14.78 -14.96
C GLU A 206 -0.04 14.42 -13.57
N HIS A 207 1.25 14.05 -13.45
CA HIS A 207 1.89 13.61 -12.20
C HIS A 207 1.21 12.43 -11.53
N LEU A 208 0.68 11.51 -12.34
CA LEU A 208 -0.04 10.31 -11.92
C LEU A 208 0.52 9.08 -12.63
N PHE A 209 0.28 7.90 -12.05
CA PHE A 209 0.64 6.64 -12.67
C PHE A 209 -0.52 6.08 -13.48
N TYR A 210 -0.25 5.69 -14.72
CA TYR A 210 -1.14 4.77 -15.43
C TYR A 210 -1.21 3.45 -14.69
N ARG A 211 -2.35 2.76 -14.76
CA ARG A 211 -2.49 1.43 -14.18
C ARG A 211 -1.48 0.46 -14.79
N ASP A 212 -1.43 0.39 -16.11
CA ASP A 212 -0.52 -0.40 -16.94
C ASP A 212 -0.50 0.17 -18.37
N SER A 213 0.36 -0.36 -19.25
CA SER A 213 0.57 0.13 -20.62
C SER A 213 -0.69 0.18 -21.49
N ARG A 214 -1.69 -0.67 -21.20
CA ARG A 214 -2.97 -0.68 -21.95
C ARG A 214 -3.81 0.57 -21.73
N TYR A 215 -3.44 1.42 -20.78
CA TYR A 215 -4.11 2.69 -20.47
C TYR A 215 -3.46 3.91 -21.10
N PHE A 216 -2.26 3.81 -21.69
CA PHE A 216 -1.54 4.96 -22.26
C PHE A 216 -2.34 5.77 -23.28
N ASN A 217 -3.13 5.09 -24.10
CA ASN A 217 -3.93 5.71 -25.15
C ASN A 217 -5.44 5.78 -24.82
N LYS A 218 -5.86 5.36 -23.62
CA LYS A 218 -7.26 5.43 -23.22
C LYS A 218 -7.62 6.83 -22.75
N LYS A 219 -8.85 7.23 -23.10
CA LYS A 219 -9.44 8.51 -22.73
C LYS A 219 -10.79 8.31 -22.07
N GLU A 220 -11.09 9.19 -21.12
CA GLU A 220 -12.42 9.34 -20.56
C GLU A 220 -13.36 9.99 -21.58
N ALA A 221 -14.69 9.98 -21.34
CA ALA A 221 -15.68 10.59 -22.21
C ALA A 221 -15.44 12.09 -22.45
N ASN A 222 -14.78 12.77 -21.52
CA ASN A 222 -14.40 14.19 -21.62
C ASN A 222 -13.03 14.41 -22.30
N GLY A 223 -12.42 13.39 -22.88
CA GLY A 223 -11.13 13.45 -23.56
C GLY A 223 -9.89 13.43 -22.65
N LYS A 224 -10.05 13.38 -21.33
CA LYS A 224 -8.95 13.31 -20.37
C LYS A 224 -8.33 11.91 -20.34
N LYS A 225 -7.06 11.82 -19.89
CA LYS A 225 -6.37 10.55 -19.67
C LYS A 225 -7.05 9.74 -18.56
N VAL A 226 -6.99 8.43 -18.67
CA VAL A 226 -7.58 7.51 -17.67
C VAL A 226 -6.56 7.14 -16.62
N PHE A 227 -6.81 7.50 -15.36
CA PHE A 227 -6.01 7.11 -14.22
C PHE A 227 -6.84 6.36 -13.19
N TRP A 228 -6.19 5.43 -12.50
CA TRP A 228 -6.81 4.62 -11.48
C TRP A 228 -6.44 5.14 -10.07
N GLY A 229 -7.40 5.79 -9.38
CA GLY A 229 -7.17 6.43 -8.07
C GLY A 229 -6.62 5.46 -7.02
N ARG A 230 -7.20 4.25 -6.89
CA ARG A 230 -6.69 3.23 -5.95
C ARG A 230 -5.25 2.80 -6.28
N GLY A 231 -4.92 2.63 -7.56
CA GLY A 231 -3.56 2.28 -7.99
C GLY A 231 -2.55 3.35 -7.63
N ASN A 232 -2.89 4.63 -7.82
CA ASN A 232 -2.04 5.73 -7.38
C ASN A 232 -1.91 5.79 -5.85
N GLY A 233 -2.98 5.46 -5.11
CA GLY A 233 -2.91 5.31 -3.67
C GLY A 233 -1.92 4.23 -3.22
N TRP A 234 -1.87 3.09 -3.92
CA TRP A 234 -0.89 2.03 -3.64
C TRP A 234 0.55 2.49 -3.84
N VAL A 235 0.84 3.30 -4.87
CA VAL A 235 2.20 3.80 -5.12
C VAL A 235 2.68 4.76 -4.02
N LEU A 236 1.76 5.43 -3.33
CA LEU A 236 2.06 6.37 -2.24
C LEU A 236 2.15 5.70 -0.87
N GLY A 237 1.59 4.52 -0.69
CA GLY A 237 1.62 3.73 0.56
C GLY A 237 2.84 2.85 0.64
#